data_835eee592d7ff81a1ecb45ec5081ae77
#
_entry.id   835eee592d7ff81a1ecb45ec5081ae77
#
_cell.length_a   1.000
_cell.length_b   1.000
_cell.length_c   1.000
_cell.angle_alpha   90.00
_cell.angle_beta   90.00
_cell.angle_gamma   90.00
#
_symmetry.space_group_name_H-M   'P 1'
#
loop_
_entity.id
_entity.type
_entity.pdbx_description
1 polymer ?
#
loop_
_entity_poly.entity_id
_entity_poly.type
_entity_poly.pdbx_seq_one_letter_code
_entity_poly.pdbx_strand_id
1 'polypeptide(L)'
;MTYHKVCHVYSSVPALLPIFRSDAQARILAALLLDPSREASIADLAGLGGIRPPNALREVNRLIGAGLLKDRRVGRTRLVSADVSSPYHQPLVQILARSFGPVQVIGDELAAVPGIEQALIFGSWATRFLGQAGPQPGDVDVLVIGAPPGRDLRRANARMEDALHIPVQITTVSSPEWAAAESGFLREVQTKPSITLDLTGSRQHR
;
A
#
# COMPACT_ATOMS: atom_id res chain seq x y z
N MET A 1 21.73 26.73 2.83
CA MET A 1 21.33 25.63 3.72
C MET A 1 20.72 24.55 2.84
N THR A 2 21.50 23.50 2.56
CA THR A 2 21.15 22.46 1.59
C THR A 2 20.30 21.41 2.33
N TYR A 3 18.99 21.40 2.07
CA TYR A 3 18.14 20.31 2.56
C TYR A 3 18.52 19.02 1.84
N HIS A 4 19.20 18.13 2.52
CA HIS A 4 19.39 16.76 2.07
C HIS A 4 18.02 16.07 2.04
N LYS A 5 17.53 15.83 0.82
CA LYS A 5 16.36 15.00 0.55
C LYS A 5 16.71 13.58 1.00
N VAL A 6 16.18 13.15 2.14
CA VAL A 6 16.32 11.77 2.59
C VAL A 6 15.45 10.91 1.69
N CYS A 7 16.05 10.36 0.63
CA CYS A 7 15.44 9.29 -0.14
C CYS A 7 15.40 8.04 0.74
N HIS A 8 14.26 7.73 1.31
CA HIS A 8 14.04 6.43 1.91
C HIS A 8 13.81 5.40 0.80
N VAL A 9 14.85 4.66 0.46
CA VAL A 9 14.73 3.45 -0.35
C VAL A 9 14.20 2.35 0.57
N TYR A 10 12.96 1.93 0.35
CA TYR A 10 12.39 0.80 1.08
C TYR A 10 12.76 -0.49 0.36
N SER A 11 13.44 -1.39 1.08
CA SER A 11 13.78 -2.72 0.59
C SER A 11 12.51 -3.57 0.41
N SER A 12 12.51 -4.39 -0.63
CA SER A 12 11.38 -5.22 -1.08
C SER A 12 10.93 -6.34 -0.14
N VAL A 13 11.67 -6.59 0.95
CA VAL A 13 11.25 -7.55 1.97
C VAL A 13 10.58 -6.77 3.09
N PRO A 14 9.31 -7.07 3.45
CA PRO A 14 8.68 -6.45 4.60
C PRO A 14 9.53 -6.71 5.86
N ALA A 15 10.29 -5.72 6.29
CA ALA A 15 11.12 -5.81 7.50
C ALA A 15 10.31 -6.18 8.76
N LEU A 16 8.99 -6.19 8.64
CA LEU A 16 8.01 -6.38 9.71
C LEU A 16 7.44 -7.80 9.80
N LEU A 17 7.75 -8.71 8.86
CA LEU A 17 7.30 -10.10 8.93
C LEU A 17 7.65 -10.78 10.27
N PRO A 18 8.82 -10.55 10.88
CA PRO A 18 9.12 -11.11 12.19
C PRO A 18 8.23 -10.60 13.34
N ILE A 19 7.57 -9.46 13.19
CA ILE A 19 6.67 -8.88 14.20
C ILE A 19 5.32 -9.58 14.19
N PHE A 20 4.87 -10.05 13.01
CA PHE A 20 3.64 -10.80 12.86
C PHE A 20 3.93 -12.30 12.92
N ARG A 21 2.99 -13.06 13.46
CA ARG A 21 3.12 -14.52 13.59
C ARG A 21 3.12 -15.26 12.26
N SER A 22 2.52 -14.64 11.24
CA SER A 22 2.44 -15.18 9.88
C SER A 22 2.11 -14.07 8.90
N ASP A 23 2.45 -14.31 7.63
CA ASP A 23 2.04 -13.46 6.51
C ASP A 23 0.51 -13.31 6.44
N ALA A 24 -0.22 -14.40 6.66
CA ALA A 24 -1.68 -14.37 6.70
C ALA A 24 -2.25 -13.41 7.76
N GLN A 25 -1.67 -13.38 8.96
CA GLN A 25 -2.06 -12.43 10.00
C GLN A 25 -1.84 -10.99 9.55
N ALA A 26 -0.67 -10.72 8.98
CA ALA A 26 -0.31 -9.38 8.51
C ALA A 26 -1.25 -8.91 7.40
N ARG A 27 -1.57 -9.77 6.44
CA ARG A 27 -2.52 -9.46 5.34
C ARG A 27 -3.93 -9.22 5.83
N ILE A 28 -4.43 -10.03 6.76
CA ILE A 28 -5.76 -9.84 7.36
C ILE A 28 -5.82 -8.50 8.10
N LEU A 29 -4.82 -8.20 8.91
CA LEU A 29 -4.75 -6.92 9.62
C LEU A 29 -4.63 -5.75 8.65
N ALA A 30 -3.77 -5.82 7.64
CA ALA A 30 -3.63 -4.78 6.63
C ALA A 30 -4.97 -4.51 5.93
N ALA A 31 -5.66 -5.56 5.48
CA ALA A 31 -6.92 -5.44 4.76
C ALA A 31 -8.04 -4.77 5.57
N LEU A 32 -8.03 -4.92 6.90
CA LEU A 32 -9.08 -4.35 7.76
C LEU A 32 -8.66 -3.03 8.42
N LEU A 33 -7.40 -2.89 8.84
CA LEU A 33 -6.96 -1.70 9.54
C LEU A 33 -6.64 -0.54 8.60
N LEU A 34 -6.17 -0.81 7.38
CA LEU A 34 -5.91 0.24 6.38
C LEU A 34 -7.20 0.77 5.73
N ASP A 35 -8.28 -0.01 5.77
CA ASP A 35 -9.62 0.40 5.37
C ASP A 35 -10.61 0.15 6.53
N PRO A 36 -10.77 1.10 7.46
CA PRO A 36 -11.66 0.94 8.61
C PRO A 36 -13.15 0.79 8.28
N SER A 37 -13.55 1.14 7.05
CA SER A 37 -14.92 0.96 6.55
C SER A 37 -15.20 -0.49 6.11
N ARG A 38 -14.16 -1.28 5.91
CA ARG A 38 -14.24 -2.64 5.40
C ARG A 38 -14.81 -3.59 6.45
N GLU A 39 -15.81 -4.35 6.02
CA GLU A 39 -16.28 -5.53 6.72
C GLU A 39 -16.09 -6.77 5.83
N ALA A 40 -15.56 -7.84 6.38
CA ALA A 40 -15.26 -9.04 5.62
C ALA A 40 -15.74 -10.30 6.37
N SER A 41 -16.20 -11.31 5.62
CA SER A 41 -16.53 -12.62 6.18
C SER A 41 -15.25 -13.43 6.46
N ILE A 42 -15.38 -14.50 7.23
CA ILE A 42 -14.25 -15.43 7.47
C ILE A 42 -13.72 -16.05 6.15
N ALA A 43 -14.62 -16.28 5.17
CA ALA A 43 -14.22 -16.81 3.87
C ALA A 43 -13.40 -15.79 3.08
N ASP A 44 -13.81 -14.52 3.06
CA ASP A 44 -13.08 -13.44 2.40
C ASP A 44 -11.68 -13.27 3.03
N LEU A 45 -11.63 -13.26 4.38
CA LEU A 45 -10.36 -13.14 5.12
C LEU A 45 -9.44 -14.35 4.90
N ALA A 46 -10.00 -15.53 4.71
CA ALA A 46 -9.23 -16.71 4.36
C ALA A 46 -8.58 -16.57 2.97
N GLY A 47 -9.34 -16.05 1.99
CA GLY A 47 -8.84 -15.71 0.66
C GLY A 47 -7.71 -14.68 0.69
N LEU A 48 -7.93 -13.57 1.39
CA LEU A 48 -6.93 -12.49 1.58
C LEU A 48 -5.65 -12.99 2.26
N GLY A 49 -5.79 -13.84 3.28
CA GLY A 49 -4.64 -14.40 3.97
C GLY A 49 -3.96 -15.56 3.25
N GLY A 50 -4.53 -16.06 2.14
CA GLY A 50 -4.03 -17.26 1.46
C GLY A 50 -4.08 -18.52 2.32
N ILE A 51 -5.03 -18.65 3.24
CA ILE A 51 -5.16 -19.74 4.21
C ILE A 51 -6.56 -20.36 4.16
N ARG A 52 -6.69 -21.58 4.73
CA ARG A 52 -7.99 -22.24 4.84
C ARG A 52 -8.90 -21.56 5.85
N PRO A 53 -10.25 -21.52 5.64
CA PRO A 53 -11.21 -20.87 6.54
C PRO A 53 -11.09 -21.22 8.02
N PRO A 54 -10.84 -22.48 8.45
CA PRO A 54 -10.64 -22.79 9.87
C PRO A 54 -9.41 -22.09 10.49
N ASN A 55 -8.37 -21.86 9.68
CA ASN A 55 -7.18 -21.14 10.15
C ASN A 55 -7.48 -19.63 10.26
N ALA A 56 -8.18 -19.05 9.28
CA ALA A 56 -8.64 -17.68 9.33
C ALA A 56 -9.54 -17.43 10.54
N LEU A 57 -10.48 -18.34 10.82
CA LEU A 57 -11.34 -18.25 11.99
C LEU A 57 -10.54 -18.22 13.32
N ARG A 58 -9.52 -19.08 13.45
CA ARG A 58 -8.66 -19.09 14.65
C ARG A 58 -7.86 -17.80 14.78
N GLU A 59 -7.34 -17.29 13.66
CA GLU A 59 -6.59 -16.04 13.66
C GLU A 59 -7.47 -14.85 14.00
N VAL A 60 -8.64 -14.73 13.37
CA VAL A 60 -9.63 -13.68 13.66
C VAL A 60 -10.06 -13.70 15.12
N ASN A 61 -10.39 -14.86 15.69
CA ASN A 61 -10.77 -14.97 17.11
C ASN A 61 -9.65 -14.48 18.04
N ARG A 62 -8.39 -14.73 17.71
CA ARG A 62 -7.25 -14.24 18.46
C ARG A 62 -7.12 -12.72 18.37
N LEU A 63 -7.30 -12.15 17.18
CA LEU A 63 -7.22 -10.70 16.96
C LEU A 63 -8.38 -9.95 17.63
N ILE A 64 -9.57 -10.55 17.68
CA ILE A 64 -10.71 -10.03 18.45
C ILE A 64 -10.41 -10.11 19.95
N GLY A 65 -9.91 -11.25 20.44
CA GLY A 65 -9.50 -11.39 21.85
C GLY A 65 -8.38 -10.42 22.27
N ALA A 66 -7.56 -9.96 21.33
CA ALA A 66 -6.55 -8.93 21.55
C ALA A 66 -7.10 -7.50 21.42
N GLY A 67 -8.38 -7.30 21.11
CA GLY A 67 -8.98 -5.98 20.94
C GLY A 67 -8.52 -5.22 19.71
N LEU A 68 -8.07 -5.92 18.66
CA LEU A 68 -7.63 -5.32 17.40
C LEU A 68 -8.74 -5.31 16.35
N LEU A 69 -9.59 -6.32 16.39
CA LEU A 69 -10.74 -6.48 15.52
C LEU A 69 -12.01 -6.62 16.36
N LYS A 70 -13.14 -6.34 15.73
CA LYS A 70 -14.48 -6.60 16.26
C LYS A 70 -15.31 -7.34 15.22
N ASP A 71 -16.39 -7.97 15.65
CA ASP A 71 -17.29 -8.67 14.75
C ASP A 71 -18.76 -8.36 15.06
N ARG A 72 -19.60 -8.58 14.06
CA ARG A 72 -21.05 -8.58 14.16
C ARG A 72 -21.66 -9.66 13.28
N ARG A 73 -22.90 -10.04 13.54
CA ARG A 73 -23.64 -10.98 12.72
C ARG A 73 -24.66 -10.28 11.84
N VAL A 74 -24.73 -10.69 10.58
CA VAL A 74 -25.78 -10.32 9.64
C VAL A 74 -26.39 -11.61 9.13
N GLY A 75 -27.56 -11.95 9.62
CA GLY A 75 -28.15 -13.26 9.38
C GLY A 75 -27.24 -14.39 9.87
N ARG A 76 -26.82 -15.26 8.97
CA ARG A 76 -25.90 -16.38 9.26
C ARG A 76 -24.42 -16.02 9.08
N THR A 77 -24.13 -14.86 8.52
CA THR A 77 -22.76 -14.44 8.22
C THR A 77 -22.16 -13.66 9.37
N ARG A 78 -20.95 -14.03 9.78
CA ARG A 78 -20.11 -13.27 10.71
C ARG A 78 -19.24 -12.31 9.90
N LEU A 79 -19.43 -11.00 10.12
CA LEU A 79 -18.64 -9.93 9.53
C LEU A 79 -17.65 -9.41 10.55
N VAL A 80 -16.43 -9.20 10.11
CA VAL A 80 -15.29 -8.76 10.92
C VAL A 80 -14.79 -7.43 10.39
N SER A 81 -14.47 -6.49 11.27
CA SER A 81 -13.93 -5.17 10.95
C SER A 81 -12.85 -4.75 11.94
N ALA A 82 -12.12 -3.68 11.62
CA ALA A 82 -11.18 -3.07 12.55
C ALA A 82 -11.92 -2.54 13.80
N ASP A 83 -11.32 -2.70 14.96
CA ASP A 83 -11.72 -1.95 16.14
C ASP A 83 -10.95 -0.64 16.22
N VAL A 84 -11.53 0.43 15.66
CA VAL A 84 -10.93 1.76 15.63
C VAL A 84 -10.79 2.41 17.01
N SER A 85 -11.48 1.88 18.03
CA SER A 85 -11.37 2.35 19.41
C SER A 85 -10.16 1.76 20.14
N SER A 86 -9.53 0.73 19.55
CA SER A 86 -8.33 0.12 20.10
C SER A 86 -7.18 1.13 20.20
N PRO A 87 -6.49 1.22 21.34
CA PRO A 87 -5.30 2.08 21.47
C PRO A 87 -4.16 1.67 20.52
N TYR A 88 -4.20 0.44 20.03
CA TYR A 88 -3.22 -0.11 19.10
C TYR A 88 -3.58 0.16 17.62
N HIS A 89 -4.80 0.63 17.32
CA HIS A 89 -5.26 0.82 15.94
C HIS A 89 -4.32 1.74 15.16
N GLN A 90 -4.13 2.99 15.61
CA GLN A 90 -3.29 3.96 14.90
C GLN A 90 -1.82 3.54 14.78
N PRO A 91 -1.14 3.05 15.82
CA PRO A 91 0.21 2.51 15.70
C PRO A 91 0.32 1.38 14.67
N LEU A 92 -0.64 0.44 14.67
CA LEU A 92 -0.65 -0.67 13.72
C LEU A 92 -0.92 -0.21 12.29
N VAL A 93 -1.82 0.75 12.08
CA VAL A 93 -2.05 1.37 10.76
C VAL A 93 -0.75 1.95 10.21
N GLN A 94 0.02 2.68 11.01
CA GLN A 94 1.32 3.23 10.57
C GLN A 94 2.33 2.14 10.19
N ILE A 95 2.38 1.07 10.97
CA ILE A 95 3.28 -0.07 10.71
C ILE A 95 2.84 -0.79 9.42
N LEU A 96 1.55 -1.11 9.30
CA LEU A 96 1.01 -1.87 8.17
C LEU A 96 1.04 -1.06 6.87
N ALA A 97 0.77 0.25 6.92
CA ALA A 97 0.84 1.13 5.77
C ALA A 97 2.24 1.12 5.12
N ARG A 98 3.30 1.00 5.93
CA ARG A 98 4.68 0.88 5.43
C ARG A 98 4.98 -0.46 4.76
N SER A 99 4.30 -1.53 5.18
CA SER A 99 4.62 -2.90 4.73
C SER A 99 3.66 -3.45 3.68
N PHE A 100 2.40 -3.02 3.70
CA PHE A 100 1.31 -3.55 2.87
C PHE A 100 0.50 -2.44 2.20
N GLY A 101 0.91 -1.18 2.33
CA GLY A 101 0.26 -0.05 1.72
C GLY A 101 0.73 0.21 0.30
N PRO A 102 0.29 1.31 -0.31
CA PRO A 102 0.59 1.67 -1.69
C PRO A 102 2.07 1.63 -2.05
N VAL A 103 2.97 2.00 -1.15
CA VAL A 103 4.43 2.00 -1.41
C VAL A 103 4.91 0.61 -1.83
N GLN A 104 4.49 -0.44 -1.08
CA GLN A 104 4.92 -1.81 -1.36
C GLN A 104 4.21 -2.37 -2.60
N VAL A 105 2.87 -2.29 -2.64
CA VAL A 105 2.08 -2.87 -3.73
C VAL A 105 2.44 -2.24 -5.08
N ILE A 106 2.54 -0.90 -5.12
CA ILE A 106 2.87 -0.18 -6.36
C ILE A 106 4.32 -0.45 -6.76
N GLY A 107 5.25 -0.48 -5.79
CA GLY A 107 6.65 -0.80 -6.05
C GLY A 107 6.81 -2.19 -6.68
N ASP A 108 6.19 -3.21 -6.10
CA ASP A 108 6.27 -4.60 -6.57
C ASP A 108 5.66 -4.75 -7.98
N GLU A 109 4.51 -4.14 -8.23
CA GLU A 109 3.83 -4.21 -9.53
C GLU A 109 4.59 -3.46 -10.63
N LEU A 110 5.13 -2.28 -10.34
CA LEU A 110 5.90 -1.49 -11.30
C LEU A 110 7.28 -2.08 -11.56
N ALA A 111 7.90 -2.74 -10.60
CA ALA A 111 9.18 -3.42 -10.77
C ALA A 111 9.12 -4.54 -11.85
N ALA A 112 7.95 -5.11 -12.10
CA ALA A 112 7.71 -6.10 -13.15
C ALA A 112 7.48 -5.48 -14.55
N VAL A 113 7.30 -4.16 -14.65
CA VAL A 113 7.04 -3.46 -15.93
C VAL A 113 8.36 -3.01 -16.55
N PRO A 114 8.69 -3.46 -17.76
CA PRO A 114 9.93 -3.04 -18.42
C PRO A 114 9.87 -1.56 -18.83
N GLY A 115 11.04 -0.92 -18.92
CA GLY A 115 11.17 0.46 -19.39
C GLY A 115 10.85 1.52 -18.35
N ILE A 116 10.60 1.15 -17.10
CA ILE A 116 10.54 2.07 -15.97
C ILE A 116 11.95 2.24 -15.39
N GLU A 117 12.42 3.48 -15.34
CA GLU A 117 13.73 3.83 -14.77
C GLU A 117 13.59 4.26 -13.31
N GLN A 118 12.51 4.99 -13.00
CA GLN A 118 12.17 5.43 -11.66
C GLN A 118 10.65 5.56 -11.51
N ALA A 119 10.15 5.36 -10.31
CA ALA A 119 8.76 5.68 -9.97
C ALA A 119 8.69 6.30 -8.58
N LEU A 120 7.71 7.17 -8.38
CA LEU A 120 7.47 7.81 -7.10
C LEU A 120 5.98 8.04 -6.85
N ILE A 121 5.57 7.97 -5.60
CA ILE A 121 4.25 8.40 -5.16
C ILE A 121 4.36 9.85 -4.71
N PHE A 122 3.41 10.69 -5.13
CA PHE A 122 3.35 12.11 -4.80
C PHE A 122 1.94 12.52 -4.37
N GLY A 123 1.67 13.82 -4.27
CA GLY A 123 0.33 14.33 -4.00
C GLY A 123 -0.17 14.11 -2.56
N SER A 124 -1.48 14.02 -2.43
CA SER A 124 -2.16 13.99 -1.13
C SER A 124 -1.79 12.75 -0.31
N TRP A 125 -1.70 11.59 -0.95
CA TRP A 125 -1.36 10.35 -0.27
C TRP A 125 0.07 10.36 0.29
N ALA A 126 1.06 10.77 -0.51
CA ALA A 126 2.45 10.88 -0.05
C ALA A 126 2.58 11.85 1.13
N THR A 127 1.91 12.98 1.05
CA THR A 127 1.88 14.00 2.10
C THR A 127 1.33 13.44 3.41
N ARG A 128 0.26 12.64 3.34
CA ARG A 128 -0.33 11.96 4.49
C ARG A 128 0.57 10.90 5.07
N PHE A 129 1.13 10.04 4.23
CA PHE A 129 2.04 8.98 4.63
C PHE A 129 3.26 9.56 5.38
N LEU A 130 3.72 10.73 4.99
CA LEU A 130 4.83 11.45 5.64
C LEU A 130 4.41 12.24 6.89
N GLY A 131 3.17 12.09 7.35
CA GLY A 131 2.70 12.56 8.65
C GLY A 131 2.10 13.97 8.66
N GLN A 132 1.84 14.59 7.48
CA GLN A 132 1.15 15.89 7.44
C GLN A 132 -0.36 15.72 7.65
N ALA A 133 -0.98 16.62 8.40
CA ALA A 133 -2.40 16.59 8.70
C ALA A 133 -3.29 17.00 7.51
N GLY A 134 -4.56 16.47 7.36
CA GLY A 134 -5.57 16.81 6.34
C GLY A 134 -6.54 15.66 6.07
N PRO A 135 -7.43 15.69 5.07
CA PRO A 135 -8.41 14.65 4.76
C PRO A 135 -7.76 13.35 4.29
N GLN A 136 -8.47 12.24 4.38
CA GLN A 136 -8.00 10.97 3.84
C GLN A 136 -7.94 11.06 2.30
N PRO A 137 -6.82 10.66 1.66
CA PRO A 137 -6.74 10.63 0.21
C PRO A 137 -7.71 9.61 -0.38
N GLY A 138 -8.36 9.98 -1.49
CA GLY A 138 -9.25 9.09 -2.23
C GLY A 138 -8.56 8.27 -3.32
N ASP A 139 -7.32 8.60 -3.64
CA ASP A 139 -6.50 8.01 -4.70
C ASP A 139 -5.02 8.07 -4.36
N VAL A 140 -4.19 7.43 -5.18
CA VAL A 140 -2.74 7.47 -5.08
C VAL A 140 -2.17 7.99 -6.40
N ASP A 141 -1.50 9.14 -6.34
CA ASP A 141 -0.82 9.72 -7.48
C ASP A 141 0.57 9.11 -7.64
N VAL A 142 0.85 8.54 -8.81
CA VAL A 142 2.12 7.89 -9.15
C VAL A 142 2.74 8.56 -10.38
N LEU A 143 3.98 8.97 -10.26
CA LEU A 143 4.79 9.39 -11.40
C LEU A 143 5.75 8.26 -11.79
N VAL A 144 5.66 7.85 -13.05
CA VAL A 144 6.55 6.86 -13.67
C VAL A 144 7.47 7.60 -14.63
N ILE A 145 8.77 7.44 -14.46
CA ILE A 145 9.81 8.03 -15.28
C ILE A 145 10.42 6.91 -16.14
N GLY A 146 10.43 7.12 -17.46
CA GLY A 146 10.90 6.15 -18.44
C GLY A 146 9.96 6.01 -19.63
N ALA A 147 10.04 4.88 -20.33
CA ALA A 147 9.25 4.58 -21.53
C ALA A 147 8.60 3.17 -21.43
N PRO A 148 7.74 2.91 -20.42
CA PRO A 148 7.10 1.61 -20.29
C PRO A 148 6.06 1.39 -21.41
N PRO A 149 5.87 0.12 -21.88
CA PRO A 149 4.80 -0.20 -22.80
C PRO A 149 3.43 0.07 -22.13
N GLY A 150 2.60 0.90 -22.77
CA GLY A 150 1.32 1.33 -22.20
C GLY A 150 0.36 0.18 -21.87
N ARG A 151 0.47 -0.96 -22.57
CA ARG A 151 -0.31 -2.16 -22.26
C ARG A 151 0.08 -2.78 -20.91
N ASP A 152 1.39 -2.86 -20.64
CA ASP A 152 1.90 -3.49 -19.43
C ASP A 152 1.65 -2.60 -18.23
N LEU A 153 1.79 -1.29 -18.41
CA LEU A 153 1.46 -0.29 -17.40
C LEU A 153 -0.04 -0.34 -17.01
N ARG A 154 -0.95 -0.42 -18.00
CA ARG A 154 -2.39 -0.57 -17.69
C ARG A 154 -2.72 -1.85 -16.94
N ARG A 155 -2.06 -2.98 -17.27
CA ARG A 155 -2.24 -4.24 -16.54
C ARG A 155 -1.74 -4.14 -15.10
N ALA A 156 -0.58 -3.51 -14.89
CA ALA A 156 -0.06 -3.27 -13.56
C ALA A 156 -1.01 -2.36 -12.77
N ASN A 157 -1.52 -1.28 -13.39
CA ASN A 157 -2.48 -0.38 -12.74
C ASN A 157 -3.75 -1.11 -12.25
N ALA A 158 -4.34 -1.95 -13.08
CA ALA A 158 -5.52 -2.71 -12.71
C ALA A 158 -5.25 -3.64 -11.49
N ARG A 159 -4.06 -4.30 -11.44
CA ARG A 159 -3.69 -5.13 -10.30
C ARG A 159 -3.43 -4.32 -9.03
N MET A 160 -2.83 -3.13 -9.16
CA MET A 160 -2.62 -2.21 -8.05
C MET A 160 -3.95 -1.75 -7.45
N GLU A 161 -4.89 -1.30 -8.29
CA GLU A 161 -6.22 -0.85 -7.84
C GLU A 161 -7.02 -1.98 -7.20
N ASP A 162 -6.94 -3.20 -7.76
CA ASP A 162 -7.58 -4.40 -7.19
C ASP A 162 -7.00 -4.75 -5.81
N ALA A 163 -5.69 -4.68 -5.66
CA ALA A 163 -5.02 -4.99 -4.40
C ALA A 163 -5.23 -3.91 -3.32
N LEU A 164 -5.26 -2.64 -3.72
CA LEU A 164 -5.36 -1.50 -2.81
C LEU A 164 -6.79 -1.08 -2.52
N HIS A 165 -7.74 -1.43 -3.40
CA HIS A 165 -9.15 -1.00 -3.37
C HIS A 165 -9.31 0.54 -3.38
N ILE A 166 -8.35 1.24 -3.96
CA ILE A 166 -8.38 2.68 -4.21
C ILE A 166 -7.82 2.96 -5.61
N PRO A 167 -8.29 4.02 -6.29
CA PRO A 167 -7.76 4.41 -7.59
C PRO A 167 -6.26 4.74 -7.54
N VAL A 168 -5.54 4.35 -8.60
CA VAL A 168 -4.12 4.69 -8.78
C VAL A 168 -3.96 5.50 -10.05
N GLN A 169 -3.62 6.77 -9.92
CA GLN A 169 -3.46 7.70 -11.02
C GLN A 169 -2.01 7.71 -11.49
N ILE A 170 -1.72 7.13 -12.66
CA ILE A 170 -0.36 7.06 -13.19
C ILE A 170 -0.15 8.14 -14.24
N THR A 171 0.85 8.98 -13.99
CA THR A 171 1.43 9.92 -14.97
C THR A 171 2.78 9.39 -15.42
N THR A 172 3.02 9.34 -16.74
CA THR A 172 4.30 8.90 -17.30
C THR A 172 5.03 10.07 -17.93
N VAL A 173 6.33 10.19 -17.66
CA VAL A 173 7.22 11.18 -18.27
C VAL A 173 8.52 10.52 -18.68
N SER A 174 9.16 11.04 -19.71
CA SER A 174 10.50 10.59 -20.11
C SER A 174 11.57 11.11 -19.15
N SER A 175 12.71 10.45 -19.10
CA SER A 175 13.85 10.89 -18.28
C SER A 175 14.37 12.30 -18.63
N PRO A 176 14.43 12.71 -19.92
CA PRO A 176 14.74 14.09 -20.27
C PRO A 176 13.73 15.11 -19.76
N GLU A 177 12.41 14.84 -19.88
CA GLU A 177 11.36 15.73 -19.37
C GLU A 177 11.43 15.88 -17.84
N TRP A 178 11.69 14.77 -17.14
CA TRP A 178 11.89 14.79 -15.69
C TRP A 178 13.10 15.61 -15.28
N ALA A 179 14.24 15.47 -16.00
CA ALA A 179 15.46 16.20 -15.71
C ALA A 179 15.32 17.70 -16.02
N ALA A 180 14.64 18.05 -17.11
CA ALA A 180 14.42 19.45 -17.50
C ALA A 180 13.44 20.17 -16.57
N ALA A 181 12.45 19.48 -16.05
CA ALA A 181 11.40 19.99 -15.14
C ALA A 181 10.76 21.31 -15.63
N GLU A 182 10.54 21.43 -16.94
CA GLU A 182 10.05 22.68 -17.55
C GLU A 182 8.58 22.96 -17.20
N SER A 183 7.78 21.91 -17.02
CA SER A 183 6.36 22.08 -16.65
C SER A 183 6.19 22.48 -15.17
N GLY A 184 5.18 23.32 -14.89
CA GLY A 184 4.82 23.66 -13.50
C GLY A 184 4.51 22.44 -12.64
N PHE A 185 3.87 21.43 -13.24
CA PHE A 185 3.57 20.15 -12.60
C PHE A 185 4.85 19.42 -12.15
N LEU A 186 5.82 19.24 -13.03
CA LEU A 186 7.06 18.51 -12.69
C LEU A 186 7.87 19.25 -11.61
N ARG A 187 7.92 20.58 -11.67
CA ARG A 187 8.54 21.39 -10.61
C ARG A 187 7.83 21.21 -9.27
N GLU A 188 6.51 21.15 -9.28
CA GLU A 188 5.73 20.92 -8.08
C GLU A 188 6.03 19.54 -7.48
N VAL A 189 6.04 18.48 -8.28
CA VAL A 189 6.36 17.11 -7.83
C VAL A 189 7.79 17.03 -7.28
N GLN A 190 8.76 17.73 -7.88
CA GLN A 190 10.13 17.73 -7.39
C GLN A 190 10.33 18.51 -6.09
N THR A 191 9.48 19.49 -5.81
CA THR A 191 9.60 20.34 -4.61
C THR A 191 8.76 19.87 -3.44
N LYS A 192 7.62 19.21 -3.70
CA LYS A 192 6.73 18.68 -2.66
C LYS A 192 7.18 17.32 -2.12
N PRO A 193 6.69 16.92 -0.94
CA PRO A 193 6.96 15.60 -0.38
C PRO A 193 6.54 14.49 -1.34
N SER A 194 7.46 13.57 -1.63
CA SER A 194 7.24 12.42 -2.50
C SER A 194 7.98 11.19 -1.96
N ILE A 195 7.55 10.00 -2.34
CA ILE A 195 8.12 8.72 -1.90
C ILE A 195 8.65 8.01 -3.14
N THR A 196 9.96 7.87 -3.24
CA THR A 196 10.58 7.07 -4.30
C THR A 196 10.33 5.59 -4.03
N LEU A 197 9.88 4.87 -5.05
CA LEU A 197 9.59 3.44 -4.97
C LEU A 197 10.86 2.63 -5.26
N ASP A 198 11.03 1.54 -4.52
CA ASP A 198 12.05 0.55 -4.82
C ASP A 198 11.55 -0.39 -5.91
N LEU A 199 12.18 -0.39 -7.07
CA LEU A 199 11.86 -1.23 -8.21
C LEU A 199 12.77 -2.47 -8.31
N THR A 200 13.63 -2.71 -7.34
CA THR A 200 14.59 -3.84 -7.37
C THR A 200 14.00 -5.16 -6.89
N GLY A 201 12.83 -5.13 -6.24
CA GLY A 201 12.29 -6.20 -5.40
C GLY A 201 11.66 -7.41 -6.09
N SER A 202 11.34 -7.37 -7.37
CA SER A 202 10.57 -8.46 -8.03
C SER A 202 11.43 -9.62 -8.58
N ARG A 203 12.75 -9.61 -8.45
CA ARG A 203 13.63 -10.63 -9.08
C ARG A 203 13.90 -11.86 -8.21
N GLN A 204 13.39 -11.97 -6.99
CA GLN A 204 13.78 -13.04 -6.07
C GLN A 204 12.69 -14.07 -5.72
N HIS A 205 11.50 -14.02 -6.32
CA HIS A 205 10.48 -15.05 -6.11
C HIS A 205 10.00 -15.65 -7.44
N ARG A 206 10.88 -16.41 -8.08
CA ARG A 206 10.55 -17.49 -9.03
C ARG A 206 11.24 -18.77 -8.63
#